data_b62145453f5c80490b66114c513f45f9
#
_entry.id   b62145453f5c80490b66114c513f45f9
#
_cell.length_a   1.000
_cell.length_b   1.000
_cell.length_c   1.000
_cell.angle_alpha   90.00
_cell.angle_beta   90.00
_cell.angle_gamma   90.00
#
_symmetry.space_group_name_H-M   'P 1'
#
loop_
_entity.id
_entity.type
_entity.pdbx_description
1 polymer ?
#
loop_
_entity_poly.entity_id
_entity_poly.type
_entity_poly.pdbx_seq_one_letter_code
_entity_poly.pdbx_strand_id
1 'polypeptide(L)'
;LIANQILDFYQSLTPPDLLPANVETLNPYITKEGWDTTEAFYHKFYNDNNFRKILFGINPGRLGGGLTGAPFTDPICMEDFCGITNPFPKRHELSSKFVYEMINFIGGPKNFYANYFITGISPLGYISDGKNLNYYDIKGWKEIFEESVVQWIKAQLQFNIDTSIAYSIGKGENIKFLKYVNKKHNFFEKIESLPHPRWVMQYRLKSKHIFLEEYKEKLPLTN
;
A
#
# COMPACT_ATOMS: atom_id res chain seq x y z
N LEU A 1 -15.44 12.76 6.45
CA LEU A 1 -14.80 11.54 6.93
C LEU A 1 -13.63 11.18 6.02
N ILE A 2 -12.57 10.61 6.57
CA ILE A 2 -11.35 10.28 5.83
C ILE A 2 -11.62 9.28 4.70
N ALA A 3 -12.55 8.33 4.89
CA ALA A 3 -12.91 7.38 3.84
C ALA A 3 -13.28 8.07 2.52
N ASN A 4 -14.09 9.13 2.56
CA ASN A 4 -14.49 9.85 1.35
C ASN A 4 -13.30 10.52 0.67
N GLN A 5 -12.40 11.15 1.43
CA GLN A 5 -11.19 11.79 0.89
C GLN A 5 -10.26 10.76 0.22
N ILE A 6 -10.12 9.57 0.83
CA ILE A 6 -9.35 8.48 0.24
C ILE A 6 -10.00 7.99 -1.06
N LEU A 7 -11.31 7.81 -1.06
CA LEU A 7 -12.05 7.35 -2.24
C LEU A 7 -11.99 8.37 -3.39
N ASP A 8 -12.16 9.66 -3.10
CA ASP A 8 -12.01 10.75 -4.08
C ASP A 8 -10.59 10.75 -4.68
N PHE A 9 -9.57 10.55 -3.84
CA PHE A 9 -8.19 10.42 -4.31
C PHE A 9 -8.02 9.25 -5.28
N TYR A 10 -8.50 8.05 -4.93
CA TYR A 10 -8.35 6.88 -5.79
C TYR A 10 -9.13 7.00 -7.11
N GLN A 11 -10.29 7.64 -7.11
CA GLN A 11 -11.03 7.93 -8.35
C GLN A 11 -10.30 8.93 -9.25
N SER A 12 -9.53 9.85 -8.67
CA SER A 12 -8.79 10.86 -9.43
C SER A 12 -7.47 10.36 -10.02
N LEU A 13 -7.06 9.13 -9.69
CA LEU A 13 -5.77 8.60 -10.11
C LEU A 13 -5.68 8.39 -11.62
N THR A 14 -4.66 8.97 -12.20
CA THR A 14 -4.22 8.70 -13.57
C THR A 14 -2.80 8.13 -13.57
N PRO A 15 -2.47 7.21 -14.50
CA PRO A 15 -1.11 6.76 -14.65
C PRO A 15 -0.20 7.91 -15.11
N PRO A 16 1.11 7.84 -14.83
CA PRO A 16 2.07 8.83 -15.38
C PRO A 16 2.07 8.85 -16.91
N ASP A 17 2.18 10.04 -17.50
CA ASP A 17 2.08 10.25 -18.96
C ASP A 17 3.18 9.56 -19.79
N LEU A 18 4.36 9.36 -19.18
CA LEU A 18 5.56 8.87 -19.87
C LEU A 18 5.76 7.35 -19.74
N LEU A 19 4.73 6.58 -19.39
CA LEU A 19 4.85 5.12 -19.31
C LEU A 19 5.21 4.51 -20.68
N PRO A 20 6.17 3.56 -20.74
CA PRO A 20 6.46 2.83 -21.97
C PRO A 20 5.24 2.08 -22.50
N ALA A 21 5.10 1.99 -23.83
CA ALA A 21 3.93 1.37 -24.48
C ALA A 21 3.73 -0.13 -24.14
N ASN A 22 4.77 -0.83 -23.69
CA ASN A 22 4.70 -2.23 -23.24
C ASN A 22 4.39 -2.40 -21.76
N VAL A 23 4.11 -1.31 -21.04
CA VAL A 23 3.73 -1.32 -19.63
C VAL A 23 2.24 -1.04 -19.51
N GLU A 24 1.50 -2.01 -19.00
CA GLU A 24 0.08 -1.88 -18.71
C GLU A 24 -0.11 -1.45 -17.25
N THR A 25 -1.08 -0.55 -17.02
CA THR A 25 -1.43 -0.09 -15.66
C THR A 25 -2.52 -0.96 -15.07
N LEU A 26 -2.31 -1.43 -13.84
CA LEU A 26 -3.36 -2.03 -13.02
C LEU A 26 -4.04 -0.92 -12.21
N ASN A 27 -5.26 -0.60 -12.58
CA ASN A 27 -6.09 0.38 -11.88
C ASN A 27 -7.43 -0.28 -11.49
N PRO A 28 -7.57 -0.80 -10.26
CA PRO A 28 -8.83 -1.41 -9.80
C PRO A 28 -9.95 -0.40 -9.63
N TYR A 29 -9.64 0.88 -9.50
CA TYR A 29 -10.59 1.94 -9.17
C TYR A 29 -11.49 2.35 -10.35
N ILE A 30 -11.17 1.93 -11.58
CA ILE A 30 -11.97 2.18 -12.78
C ILE A 30 -12.85 1.00 -13.20
N THR A 31 -12.73 -0.15 -12.53
CA THR A 31 -13.61 -1.31 -12.75
C THR A 31 -14.70 -1.35 -11.69
N LYS A 32 -15.89 -1.82 -12.05
CA LYS A 32 -17.00 -1.89 -11.09
C LYS A 32 -16.66 -2.75 -9.88
N GLU A 33 -16.16 -3.95 -10.11
CA GLU A 33 -15.83 -4.91 -9.04
C GLU A 33 -14.68 -4.42 -8.15
N GLY A 34 -13.67 -3.81 -8.74
CA GLY A 34 -12.56 -3.22 -8.00
C GLY A 34 -13.01 -2.03 -7.16
N TRP A 35 -13.85 -1.15 -7.74
CA TRP A 35 -14.40 -0.02 -7.02
C TRP A 35 -15.31 -0.42 -5.87
N ASP A 36 -16.29 -1.31 -6.10
CA ASP A 36 -17.20 -1.79 -5.06
C ASP A 36 -16.43 -2.38 -3.86
N THR A 37 -15.34 -3.11 -4.14
CA THR A 37 -14.49 -3.71 -3.11
C THR A 37 -13.65 -2.65 -2.38
N THR A 38 -13.10 -1.68 -3.12
CA THR A 38 -12.37 -0.53 -2.57
C THR A 38 -13.26 0.28 -1.63
N GLU A 39 -14.43 0.67 -2.11
CA GLU A 39 -15.40 1.46 -1.35
C GLU A 39 -15.80 0.75 -0.04
N ALA A 40 -16.14 -0.54 -0.12
CA ALA A 40 -16.48 -1.35 1.05
C ALA A 40 -15.33 -1.39 2.09
N PHE A 41 -14.08 -1.52 1.63
CA PHE A 41 -12.90 -1.55 2.50
C PHE A 41 -12.67 -0.21 3.21
N TYR A 42 -12.65 0.90 2.47
CA TYR A 42 -12.37 2.21 3.06
C TYR A 42 -13.50 2.70 3.95
N HIS A 43 -14.76 2.47 3.60
CA HIS A 43 -15.87 2.77 4.51
C HIS A 43 -15.86 1.92 5.78
N LYS A 44 -15.39 0.68 5.71
CA LYS A 44 -15.32 -0.20 6.89
C LYS A 44 -14.24 0.25 7.87
N PHE A 45 -13.07 0.67 7.40
CA PHE A 45 -11.90 0.88 8.24
C PHE A 45 -11.47 2.33 8.42
N TYR A 46 -11.96 3.25 7.61
CA TYR A 46 -11.54 4.65 7.58
C TYR A 46 -12.71 5.66 7.68
N ASN A 47 -13.88 5.19 8.11
CA ASN A 47 -15.09 6.04 8.25
C ASN A 47 -15.06 6.83 9.56
N ASP A 48 -13.97 7.53 9.81
CA ASP A 48 -13.68 8.34 10.99
C ASP A 48 -12.79 9.54 10.60
N ASN A 49 -12.21 10.22 11.61
CA ASN A 49 -11.25 11.31 11.43
C ASN A 49 -9.98 11.08 12.26
N ASN A 50 -9.58 9.83 12.47
CA ASN A 50 -8.39 9.50 13.25
C ASN A 50 -7.11 9.97 12.55
N PHE A 51 -6.13 10.41 13.34
CA PHE A 51 -4.76 10.60 12.85
C PHE A 51 -4.09 9.23 12.66
N ARG A 52 -3.39 9.05 11.55
CA ARG A 52 -2.73 7.80 11.19
C ARG A 52 -1.31 8.02 10.73
N LYS A 53 -0.42 7.12 11.10
CA LYS A 53 0.90 7.02 10.46
C LYS A 53 0.77 6.33 9.10
N ILE A 54 1.63 6.72 8.15
CA ILE A 54 1.57 6.20 6.79
C ILE A 54 2.65 5.14 6.52
N LEU A 55 2.24 4.06 5.86
CA LEU A 55 3.12 2.99 5.41
C LEU A 55 3.11 2.92 3.88
N PHE A 56 4.27 3.11 3.27
CA PHE A 56 4.45 3.06 1.82
C PHE A 56 4.99 1.71 1.37
N GLY A 57 4.16 0.91 0.70
CA GLY A 57 4.59 -0.19 -0.15
C GLY A 57 5.22 0.30 -1.45
N ILE A 58 5.47 -0.62 -2.38
CA ILE A 58 6.02 -0.30 -3.70
C ILE A 58 4.87 0.16 -4.61
N ASN A 59 4.10 -0.78 -5.09
CA ASN A 59 2.88 -0.60 -5.88
C ASN A 59 2.02 -1.88 -5.82
N PRO A 60 0.71 -1.79 -6.11
CA PRO A 60 -0.19 -2.96 -6.09
C PRO A 60 0.22 -4.05 -7.07
N GLY A 61 0.08 -5.31 -6.64
CA GLY A 61 0.28 -6.49 -7.47
C GLY A 61 -1.02 -7.02 -8.07
N ARG A 62 -0.92 -7.73 -9.19
CA ARG A 62 -2.06 -8.27 -9.98
C ARG A 62 -2.91 -9.33 -9.27
N LEU A 63 -2.46 -9.89 -8.16
CA LEU A 63 -3.20 -10.89 -7.37
C LEU A 63 -3.73 -10.33 -6.04
N GLY A 64 -3.35 -9.14 -5.67
CA GLY A 64 -3.74 -8.47 -4.44
C GLY A 64 -4.38 -7.11 -4.69
N GLY A 65 -3.77 -6.05 -4.20
CA GLY A 65 -4.29 -4.68 -4.29
C GLY A 65 -4.62 -4.20 -5.71
N GLY A 66 -3.99 -4.77 -6.74
CA GLY A 66 -4.34 -4.49 -8.14
C GLY A 66 -5.69 -5.06 -8.59
N LEU A 67 -6.34 -5.91 -7.78
CA LEU A 67 -7.71 -6.39 -7.96
C LEU A 67 -8.66 -5.72 -6.97
N THR A 68 -8.29 -5.77 -5.69
CA THR A 68 -9.18 -5.41 -4.58
C THR A 68 -9.21 -3.91 -4.27
N GLY A 69 -8.26 -3.14 -4.79
CA GLY A 69 -8.08 -1.73 -4.47
C GLY A 69 -7.53 -1.44 -3.05
N ALA A 70 -7.39 -2.46 -2.21
CA ALA A 70 -6.79 -2.34 -0.89
C ALA A 70 -5.33 -2.82 -0.90
N PRO A 71 -4.35 -2.00 -0.50
CA PRO A 71 -2.94 -2.38 -0.51
C PRO A 71 -2.66 -3.63 0.33
N PHE A 72 -1.81 -4.52 -0.18
CA PHE A 72 -1.45 -5.79 0.46
C PHE A 72 -2.63 -6.68 0.85
N THR A 73 -3.76 -6.55 0.15
CA THR A 73 -4.98 -7.30 0.47
C THR A 73 -5.43 -8.09 -0.75
N ASP A 74 -5.17 -9.40 -0.73
CA ASP A 74 -5.68 -10.30 -1.75
C ASP A 74 -7.16 -10.66 -1.51
N PRO A 75 -7.86 -11.25 -2.50
CA PRO A 75 -9.28 -11.59 -2.39
C PRO A 75 -9.64 -12.49 -1.21
N ILE A 76 -8.72 -13.38 -0.78
CA ILE A 76 -8.92 -14.27 0.37
C ILE A 76 -8.78 -13.47 1.67
N CYS A 77 -7.72 -12.68 1.80
CA CYS A 77 -7.55 -11.82 2.97
C CYS A 77 -8.68 -10.80 3.13
N MET A 78 -9.22 -10.30 2.02
CA MET A 78 -10.39 -9.42 2.02
C MET A 78 -11.62 -10.09 2.65
N GLU A 79 -11.85 -11.37 2.37
CA GLU A 79 -12.97 -12.12 2.99
C GLU A 79 -12.67 -12.55 4.41
N ASP A 80 -11.54 -13.24 4.62
CA ASP A 80 -11.25 -13.93 5.88
C ASP A 80 -10.97 -12.96 7.03
N PHE A 81 -10.28 -11.85 6.75
CA PHE A 81 -9.85 -10.90 7.79
C PHE A 81 -10.63 -9.59 7.77
N CYS A 82 -11.09 -9.16 6.60
CA CYS A 82 -11.86 -7.93 6.50
C CYS A 82 -13.38 -8.18 6.48
N GLY A 83 -13.84 -9.42 6.28
CA GLY A 83 -15.25 -9.75 6.19
C GLY A 83 -15.96 -9.00 5.05
N ILE A 84 -15.28 -8.84 3.92
CA ILE A 84 -15.80 -8.20 2.70
C ILE A 84 -15.77 -9.22 1.58
N THR A 85 -16.94 -9.67 1.16
CA THR A 85 -17.07 -10.57 0.01
C THR A 85 -16.68 -9.86 -1.28
N ASN A 86 -16.09 -10.61 -2.21
CA ASN A 86 -15.65 -10.07 -3.48
C ASN A 86 -15.73 -11.12 -4.60
N PRO A 87 -15.89 -10.72 -5.87
CA PRO A 87 -16.08 -11.63 -7.00
C PRO A 87 -14.78 -12.18 -7.59
N PHE A 88 -13.63 -11.77 -7.06
CA PHE A 88 -12.32 -12.12 -7.64
C PHE A 88 -11.93 -13.58 -7.41
N PRO A 89 -11.12 -14.18 -8.31
CA PRO A 89 -10.56 -15.51 -8.11
C PRO A 89 -9.78 -15.61 -6.80
N LYS A 90 -10.06 -16.62 -5.99
CA LYS A 90 -9.43 -16.79 -4.66
C LYS A 90 -8.01 -17.32 -4.79
N ARG A 91 -7.06 -16.42 -4.87
CA ARG A 91 -5.63 -16.70 -4.94
C ARG A 91 -4.89 -15.88 -3.90
N HIS A 92 -4.01 -16.54 -3.15
CA HIS A 92 -3.14 -15.85 -2.21
C HIS A 92 -2.02 -15.08 -2.89
N GLU A 93 -1.74 -13.90 -2.36
CA GLU A 93 -0.50 -13.18 -2.57
C GLU A 93 0.41 -13.34 -1.33
N LEU A 94 1.69 -13.69 -1.53
CA LEU A 94 2.60 -13.91 -0.40
C LEU A 94 2.74 -12.69 0.52
N SER A 95 2.72 -11.50 -0.07
CA SER A 95 2.79 -10.26 0.71
C SER A 95 1.55 -10.04 1.56
N SER A 96 0.36 -10.27 0.99
CA SER A 96 -0.91 -10.18 1.71
C SER A 96 -0.97 -11.14 2.89
N LYS A 97 -0.55 -12.39 2.67
CA LYS A 97 -0.52 -13.41 3.72
C LYS A 97 0.32 -12.97 4.93
N PHE A 98 1.53 -12.45 4.70
CA PHE A 98 2.37 -11.94 5.78
C PHE A 98 1.76 -10.71 6.46
N VAL A 99 1.24 -9.76 5.67
CA VAL A 99 0.69 -8.52 6.20
C VAL A 99 -0.52 -8.79 7.09
N TYR A 100 -1.42 -9.69 6.71
CA TYR A 100 -2.57 -10.01 7.57
C TYR A 100 -2.20 -10.86 8.78
N GLU A 101 -1.19 -11.70 8.69
CA GLU A 101 -0.63 -12.36 9.87
C GLU A 101 -0.03 -11.34 10.86
N MET A 102 0.71 -10.34 10.34
CA MET A 102 1.25 -9.24 11.12
C MET A 102 0.13 -8.37 11.72
N ILE A 103 -0.86 -7.97 10.93
CA ILE A 103 -2.01 -7.18 11.41
C ILE A 103 -2.72 -7.89 12.57
N ASN A 104 -2.98 -9.20 12.44
CA ASN A 104 -3.57 -9.98 13.53
C ASN A 104 -2.67 -10.06 14.76
N PHE A 105 -1.37 -10.23 14.56
CA PHE A 105 -0.38 -10.29 15.63
C PHE A 105 -0.28 -8.97 16.42
N ILE A 106 -0.49 -7.83 15.76
CA ILE A 106 -0.47 -6.50 16.39
C ILE A 106 -1.78 -6.17 17.11
N GLY A 107 -2.93 -6.75 16.70
CA GLY A 107 -4.21 -6.47 17.36
C GLY A 107 -5.42 -6.48 16.45
N GLY A 108 -5.28 -6.99 15.25
CA GLY A 108 -6.34 -7.19 14.26
C GLY A 108 -6.63 -5.97 13.37
N PRO A 109 -7.40 -6.20 12.28
CA PRO A 109 -7.61 -5.17 11.26
C PRO A 109 -8.22 -3.87 11.78
N LYS A 110 -9.24 -3.96 12.65
CA LYS A 110 -9.90 -2.77 13.21
C LYS A 110 -8.91 -1.85 13.92
N ASN A 111 -8.09 -2.39 14.82
CA ASN A 111 -7.13 -1.62 15.58
C ASN A 111 -5.98 -1.14 14.69
N PHE A 112 -5.51 -1.99 13.79
CA PHE A 112 -4.43 -1.64 12.88
C PHE A 112 -4.81 -0.47 11.97
N TYR A 113 -5.93 -0.57 11.26
CA TYR A 113 -6.38 0.49 10.34
C TYR A 113 -6.88 1.75 11.05
N ALA A 114 -7.20 1.70 12.34
CA ALA A 114 -7.45 2.90 13.14
C ALA A 114 -6.19 3.73 13.39
N ASN A 115 -5.00 3.12 13.35
CA ASN A 115 -3.71 3.74 13.62
C ASN A 115 -2.83 3.97 12.39
N TYR A 116 -3.06 3.19 11.31
CA TYR A 116 -2.19 3.16 10.15
C TYR A 116 -2.96 3.27 8.84
N PHE A 117 -2.40 4.06 7.91
CA PHE A 117 -2.82 4.10 6.53
C PHE A 117 -1.74 3.43 5.66
N ILE A 118 -2.10 2.36 4.95
CA ILE A 118 -1.19 1.68 4.02
C ILE A 118 -1.51 2.15 2.59
N THR A 119 -0.46 2.47 1.84
CA THR A 119 -0.52 2.82 0.43
C THR A 119 0.71 2.30 -0.32
N GLY A 120 0.84 2.57 -1.61
CA GLY A 120 2.08 2.40 -2.38
C GLY A 120 2.76 3.75 -2.63
N ILE A 121 4.07 3.75 -2.89
CA ILE A 121 4.74 4.92 -3.50
C ILE A 121 4.05 5.24 -4.81
N SER A 122 3.74 4.19 -5.61
CA SER A 122 2.72 4.29 -6.65
C SER A 122 1.44 3.61 -6.17
N PRO A 123 0.30 4.31 -6.10
CA PRO A 123 -0.98 3.70 -5.76
C PRO A 123 -1.58 2.87 -6.92
N LEU A 124 -1.00 2.96 -8.12
CA LEU A 124 -1.32 2.12 -9.28
C LEU A 124 -0.29 1.02 -9.46
N GLY A 125 -0.73 -0.15 -9.94
CA GLY A 125 0.16 -1.26 -10.27
C GLY A 125 0.60 -1.26 -11.74
N TYR A 126 1.63 -2.06 -12.04
CA TYR A 126 2.18 -2.17 -13.40
C TYR A 126 2.47 -3.61 -13.75
N ILE A 127 2.22 -3.96 -15.02
CA ILE A 127 2.57 -5.26 -15.59
C ILE A 127 3.20 -5.09 -16.97
N SER A 128 4.07 -6.02 -17.33
CA SER A 128 4.55 -6.21 -18.70
C SER A 128 4.64 -7.70 -18.95
N ASP A 129 4.20 -8.15 -20.13
CA ASP A 129 4.14 -9.57 -20.50
C ASP A 129 3.44 -10.45 -19.44
N GLY A 130 2.36 -9.93 -18.84
CA GLY A 130 1.57 -10.61 -17.81
C GLY A 130 2.27 -10.77 -16.45
N LYS A 131 3.43 -10.13 -16.23
CA LYS A 131 4.20 -10.17 -14.98
C LYS A 131 4.15 -8.82 -14.26
N ASN A 132 4.07 -8.86 -12.92
CA ASN A 132 4.17 -7.65 -12.11
C ASN A 132 5.51 -6.95 -12.32
N LEU A 133 5.48 -5.63 -12.45
CA LEU A 133 6.64 -4.75 -12.38
C LEU A 133 6.55 -3.88 -11.12
N ASN A 134 7.67 -3.66 -10.46
CA ASN A 134 7.77 -2.53 -9.54
C ASN A 134 7.94 -1.25 -10.37
N TYR A 135 7.43 -0.13 -9.89
CA TYR A 135 7.57 1.14 -10.61
C TYR A 135 9.04 1.46 -10.95
N TYR A 136 9.98 1.06 -10.09
CA TYR A 136 11.41 1.30 -10.28
C TYR A 136 12.13 0.25 -11.18
N ASP A 137 11.42 -0.78 -11.64
CA ASP A 137 11.93 -1.71 -12.67
C ASP A 137 11.70 -1.16 -14.09
N ILE A 138 10.91 -0.10 -14.22
CA ILE A 138 10.61 0.56 -15.50
C ILE A 138 11.78 1.47 -15.90
N LYS A 139 12.27 1.33 -17.13
CA LYS A 139 13.39 2.15 -17.63
C LYS A 139 13.01 3.65 -17.59
N GLY A 140 13.86 4.48 -17.01
CA GLY A 140 13.62 5.92 -16.86
C GLY A 140 12.61 6.26 -15.75
N TRP A 141 12.38 5.34 -14.84
CA TRP A 141 11.33 5.45 -13.81
C TRP A 141 11.39 6.72 -12.96
N LYS A 142 12.55 7.29 -12.70
CA LYS A 142 12.64 8.51 -11.87
C LYS A 142 11.97 9.68 -12.55
N GLU A 143 12.27 9.89 -13.82
CA GLU A 143 11.69 10.94 -14.64
C GLU A 143 10.18 10.73 -14.85
N ILE A 144 9.76 9.46 -14.95
CA ILE A 144 8.36 9.09 -15.14
C ILE A 144 7.54 9.34 -13.87
N PHE A 145 8.08 8.97 -12.70
CA PHE A 145 7.28 8.88 -11.48
C PHE A 145 7.47 10.04 -10.48
N GLU A 146 8.58 10.81 -10.55
CA GLU A 146 8.89 11.79 -9.48
C GLU A 146 7.77 12.80 -9.27
N GLU A 147 7.26 13.41 -10.32
CA GLU A 147 6.20 14.41 -10.22
C GLU A 147 4.90 13.80 -9.71
N SER A 148 4.48 12.67 -10.28
CA SER A 148 3.26 11.96 -9.86
C SER A 148 3.33 11.55 -8.40
N VAL A 149 4.47 10.99 -7.95
CA VAL A 149 4.67 10.59 -6.54
C VAL A 149 4.59 11.78 -5.59
N VAL A 150 5.17 12.93 -5.97
CA VAL A 150 5.05 14.16 -5.17
C VAL A 150 3.58 14.58 -5.04
N GLN A 151 2.82 14.58 -6.13
CA GLN A 151 1.40 14.92 -6.10
C GLN A 151 0.58 13.91 -5.28
N TRP A 152 0.83 12.62 -5.46
CA TRP A 152 0.14 11.58 -4.70
C TRP A 152 0.43 11.66 -3.19
N ILE A 153 1.67 11.93 -2.79
CA ILE A 153 1.99 12.14 -1.36
C ILE A 153 1.26 13.37 -0.82
N LYS A 154 1.30 14.51 -1.54
CA LYS A 154 0.61 15.74 -1.12
C LYS A 154 -0.89 15.52 -0.91
N ALA A 155 -1.54 14.81 -1.83
CA ALA A 155 -2.96 14.48 -1.70
C ALA A 155 -3.23 13.59 -0.48
N GLN A 156 -2.42 12.56 -0.27
CA GLN A 156 -2.58 11.64 0.85
C GLN A 156 -2.31 12.26 2.23
N LEU A 157 -1.47 13.31 2.30
CA LEU A 157 -1.27 14.06 3.56
C LEU A 157 -2.54 14.74 4.07
N GLN A 158 -3.55 14.91 3.21
CA GLN A 158 -4.87 15.45 3.61
C GLN A 158 -5.73 14.45 4.39
N PHE A 159 -5.34 13.18 4.51
CA PHE A 159 -6.08 12.13 5.20
C PHE A 159 -5.80 12.07 6.71
N ASN A 160 -5.55 13.20 7.35
CA ASN A 160 -5.11 13.28 8.76
C ASN A 160 -3.87 12.41 9.03
N ILE A 161 -2.85 12.53 8.17
CA ILE A 161 -1.60 11.79 8.34
C ILE A 161 -0.71 12.49 9.40
N ASP A 162 -0.25 11.70 10.37
CA ASP A 162 0.82 12.07 11.29
C ASP A 162 2.15 12.09 10.54
N THR A 163 2.68 13.29 10.30
CA THR A 163 3.91 13.49 9.52
C THR A 163 5.19 13.33 10.33
N SER A 164 5.09 13.05 11.62
CA SER A 164 6.28 12.82 12.47
C SER A 164 7.10 11.62 12.01
N ILE A 165 6.44 10.60 11.43
CA ILE A 165 7.10 9.42 10.90
C ILE A 165 6.31 8.78 9.76
N ALA A 166 7.04 8.37 8.70
CA ALA A 166 6.55 7.49 7.65
C ALA A 166 7.37 6.20 7.59
N TYR A 167 6.74 5.12 7.15
CA TYR A 167 7.40 3.84 7.00
C TYR A 167 7.46 3.41 5.53
N SER A 168 8.63 2.93 5.08
CA SER A 168 8.77 2.24 3.80
C SER A 168 8.74 0.74 4.04
N ILE A 169 7.79 0.05 3.42
CA ILE A 169 7.74 -1.42 3.39
C ILE A 169 8.72 -1.91 2.31
N GLY A 170 9.94 -2.21 2.76
CA GLY A 170 11.08 -2.56 1.92
C GLY A 170 12.30 -1.67 2.18
N LYS A 171 13.48 -2.31 2.22
CA LYS A 171 14.78 -1.67 2.52
C LYS A 171 15.58 -1.32 1.26
N GLY A 172 15.02 -1.52 0.06
CA GLY A 172 15.70 -1.33 -1.23
C GLY A 172 15.47 0.04 -1.88
N GLU A 173 15.18 0.04 -3.20
CA GLU A 173 14.97 1.26 -3.97
C GLU A 173 13.78 2.10 -3.47
N ASN A 174 12.74 1.44 -2.95
CA ASN A 174 11.55 2.13 -2.45
C ASN A 174 11.88 3.17 -1.37
N ILE A 175 12.63 2.79 -0.33
CA ILE A 175 13.01 3.74 0.74
C ILE A 175 14.00 4.79 0.25
N LYS A 176 14.90 4.45 -0.66
CA LYS A 176 15.85 5.42 -1.22
C LYS A 176 15.13 6.53 -1.96
N PHE A 177 14.13 6.15 -2.75
CA PHE A 177 13.33 7.10 -3.49
C PHE A 177 12.43 7.94 -2.59
N LEU A 178 11.76 7.32 -1.62
CA LEU A 178 10.96 8.06 -0.64
C LEU A 178 11.82 9.10 0.13
N LYS A 179 13.02 8.72 0.56
CA LYS A 179 13.96 9.64 1.21
C LYS A 179 14.45 10.76 0.29
N TYR A 180 14.68 10.45 -0.99
CA TYR A 180 15.06 11.43 -2.00
C TYR A 180 13.96 12.48 -2.19
N VAL A 181 12.71 12.04 -2.38
CA VAL A 181 11.57 12.94 -2.49
C VAL A 181 11.34 13.73 -1.20
N ASN A 182 11.45 13.07 -0.05
CA ASN A 182 11.30 13.74 1.24
C ASN A 182 12.37 14.82 1.49
N LYS A 183 13.61 14.60 1.06
CA LYS A 183 14.68 15.60 1.17
C LYS A 183 14.36 16.89 0.39
N LYS A 184 13.63 16.77 -0.71
CA LYS A 184 13.23 17.92 -1.54
C LYS A 184 12.00 18.67 -0.99
N HIS A 185 11.08 17.96 -0.36
CA HIS A 185 9.75 18.49 -0.05
C HIS A 185 9.41 18.53 1.44
N ASN A 186 10.21 17.90 2.31
CA ASN A 186 10.01 17.85 3.77
C ASN A 186 8.62 17.39 4.20
N PHE A 187 8.12 16.31 3.59
CA PHE A 187 6.80 15.76 3.91
C PHE A 187 6.72 15.11 5.30
N PHE A 188 7.81 14.47 5.72
CA PHE A 188 7.89 13.72 6.97
C PHE A 188 9.17 14.09 7.75
N GLU A 189 9.07 14.15 9.07
CA GLU A 189 10.22 14.41 9.94
C GLU A 189 11.18 13.21 9.94
N LYS A 190 10.64 11.99 9.95
CA LYS A 190 11.41 10.74 9.97
C LYS A 190 10.86 9.73 8.96
N ILE A 191 11.77 8.98 8.34
CA ILE A 191 11.42 7.83 7.50
C ILE A 191 12.17 6.60 7.97
N GLU A 192 11.44 5.57 8.35
CA GLU A 192 11.96 4.26 8.72
C GLU A 192 11.62 3.19 7.69
N SER A 193 12.35 2.07 7.73
CA SER A 193 12.07 0.93 6.88
C SER A 193 11.59 -0.27 7.67
N LEU A 194 10.70 -1.02 7.05
CA LEU A 194 10.25 -2.33 7.47
C LEU A 194 10.73 -3.39 6.47
N PRO A 195 11.00 -4.63 6.88
CA PRO A 195 11.29 -5.72 5.97
C PRO A 195 10.17 -5.91 4.94
N HIS A 196 10.52 -6.19 3.67
CA HIS A 196 9.47 -6.42 2.67
C HIS A 196 8.77 -7.77 2.91
N PRO A 197 7.42 -7.82 2.99
CA PRO A 197 6.63 -9.03 3.26
C PRO A 197 6.98 -10.21 2.36
N ARG A 198 7.04 -9.99 1.04
CA ARG A 198 7.38 -11.05 0.07
C ARG A 198 8.77 -11.64 0.31
N TRP A 199 9.76 -10.80 0.63
CA TRP A 199 11.12 -11.26 0.94
C TRP A 199 11.14 -12.15 2.19
N VAL A 200 10.40 -11.78 3.24
CA VAL A 200 10.26 -12.60 4.45
C VAL A 200 9.65 -13.95 4.09
N MET A 201 8.57 -13.97 3.35
CA MET A 201 7.86 -15.21 2.99
C MET A 201 8.66 -16.12 2.04
N GLN A 202 9.47 -15.56 1.15
CA GLN A 202 10.28 -16.34 0.21
C GLN A 202 11.59 -16.84 0.81
N TYR A 203 12.26 -16.05 1.65
CA TYR A 203 13.63 -16.33 2.05
C TYR A 203 13.83 -16.46 3.57
N ARG A 204 12.85 -16.12 4.38
CA ARG A 204 12.94 -16.07 5.85
C ARG A 204 11.76 -16.75 6.55
N LEU A 205 11.07 -17.65 5.89
CA LEU A 205 9.85 -18.28 6.40
C LEU A 205 10.07 -18.98 7.76
N LYS A 206 11.21 -19.64 7.94
CA LYS A 206 11.56 -20.34 9.21
C LYS A 206 11.77 -19.37 10.38
N SER A 207 12.19 -18.14 10.11
CA SER A 207 12.41 -17.08 11.11
C SER A 207 11.38 -15.97 11.04
N LYS A 208 10.22 -16.23 10.42
CA LYS A 208 9.16 -15.24 10.21
C LYS A 208 8.72 -14.54 11.50
N HIS A 209 8.68 -15.25 12.62
CA HIS A 209 8.29 -14.69 13.91
C HIS A 209 9.18 -13.50 14.34
N ILE A 210 10.48 -13.49 14.01
CA ILE A 210 11.40 -12.37 14.32
C ILE A 210 10.93 -11.11 13.61
N PHE A 211 10.45 -11.25 12.37
CA PHE A 211 9.96 -10.12 11.58
C PHE A 211 8.59 -9.64 12.05
N LEU A 212 7.73 -10.53 12.55
CA LEU A 212 6.47 -10.14 13.18
C LEU A 212 6.73 -9.30 14.44
N GLU A 213 7.70 -9.68 15.27
CA GLU A 213 8.10 -8.87 16.43
C GLU A 213 8.74 -7.53 16.01
N GLU A 214 9.61 -7.50 14.97
CA GLU A 214 10.17 -6.23 14.44
C GLU A 214 9.05 -5.28 14.00
N TYR A 215 8.01 -5.79 13.32
CA TYR A 215 6.87 -4.99 12.91
C TYR A 215 6.07 -4.49 14.13
N LYS A 216 5.80 -5.34 15.12
CA LYS A 216 5.06 -4.98 16.34
C LYS A 216 5.79 -3.89 17.16
N GLU A 217 7.11 -4.00 17.28
CA GLU A 217 7.94 -3.01 17.98
C GLU A 217 7.90 -1.64 17.27
N LYS A 218 7.98 -1.63 15.94
CA LYS A 218 8.00 -0.40 15.13
C LYS A 218 6.62 0.21 14.91
N LEU A 219 5.58 -0.58 15.00
CA LEU A 219 4.20 -0.18 14.76
C LEU A 219 3.33 -0.31 16.02
N PRO A 220 3.65 0.43 17.11
CA PRO A 220 2.82 0.40 18.30
C PRO A 220 1.43 0.98 18.00
N LEU A 221 0.39 0.32 18.50
CA LEU A 221 -0.96 0.89 18.48
C LEU A 221 -1.07 1.96 19.56
N THR A 222 -1.65 3.09 19.20
CA THR A 222 -2.09 4.09 20.16
C THR A 222 -3.52 3.75 20.54
N ASN A 223 -3.77 3.57 21.84
CA ASN A 223 -5.10 3.28 22.37
C ASN A 223 -6.08 4.44 22.16
#